data_38c388376dffc3309b370a4385e38f88
#
_entry.id   38c388376dffc3309b370a4385e38f88
#
_cell.length_a   1.000
_cell.length_b   1.000
_cell.length_c   1.000
_cell.angle_alpha   90.00
_cell.angle_beta   90.00
_cell.angle_gamma   90.00
#
_symmetry.space_group_name_H-M   'P 1'
#
loop_
_entity.id
_entity.type
_entity.pdbx_description
1 polymer ?
#
loop_
_entity_poly.entity_id
_entity_poly.type
_entity_poly.pdbx_seq_one_letter_code
_entity_poly.pdbx_strand_id
1 'polypeptide(L)'
;MSTEDVEKFALRPAPRDVTIQCRITRDRRGLEKGIYPTYYLHMEKEDGKRVFLMAGRKRKKSKTSNYLISTDPTNLSRDTSSYIGKLRSNALGTKFTVYDGGENPEKKPFVKESESVRQELAAICYEKNVLGFKGPRKMTVIIPGMLQNDERVSIRSGNQSETLLGCHAKGQTDQLVTLVNKFPSWNEQTQSYVLNFNGRVTQASVKNFQIIHPDNEDYIVMQFGRVAQDVFSMDYSFPLCALQAFAIALSSFDGKLACE
;
A
#
# COMPACT_ATOMS: atom_id res chain seq x y z
N MET A 1 1.53 23.23 -0.87
CA MET A 1 1.19 22.46 0.34
C MET A 1 2.46 22.39 1.19
N SER A 2 2.40 22.77 2.47
CA SER A 2 3.55 22.71 3.38
C SER A 2 3.89 21.23 3.70
N THR A 3 5.09 20.95 4.24
CA THR A 3 5.50 19.60 4.63
C THR A 3 4.56 18.99 5.68
N GLU A 4 4.13 19.79 6.65
CA GLU A 4 3.16 19.37 7.67
C GLU A 4 1.80 19.02 7.07
N ASP A 5 1.36 19.75 6.06
CA ASP A 5 0.10 19.49 5.37
C ASP A 5 0.15 18.18 4.60
N VAL A 6 1.29 17.88 3.97
CA VAL A 6 1.50 16.60 3.25
C VAL A 6 1.49 15.41 4.21
N GLU A 7 2.13 15.51 5.37
CA GLU A 7 2.14 14.44 6.38
C GLU A 7 0.74 14.16 6.90
N LYS A 8 -0.03 15.20 7.23
CA LYS A 8 -1.43 15.06 7.65
C LYS A 8 -2.28 14.44 6.54
N PHE A 9 -2.10 14.90 5.31
CA PHE A 9 -2.80 14.37 4.14
C PHE A 9 -2.49 12.89 3.94
N ALA A 10 -1.22 12.49 4.08
CA ALA A 10 -0.77 11.12 3.87
C ALA A 10 -1.46 10.10 4.79
N LEU A 11 -1.80 10.52 6.02
CA LEU A 11 -2.43 9.66 7.04
C LEU A 11 -3.95 9.83 7.12
N ARG A 12 -4.50 10.87 6.52
CA ARG A 12 -5.93 11.14 6.55
C ARG A 12 -6.67 10.24 5.56
N PRO A 13 -7.72 9.52 5.98
CA PRO A 13 -8.56 8.78 5.04
C PRO A 13 -9.12 9.70 3.95
N ALA A 14 -9.25 9.18 2.74
CA ALA A 14 -9.93 9.90 1.68
C ALA A 14 -11.34 10.29 2.15
N PRO A 15 -11.84 11.49 1.79
CA PRO A 15 -13.22 11.83 2.10
C PRO A 15 -14.19 10.82 1.48
N ARG A 16 -15.34 10.61 2.12
CA ARG A 16 -16.39 9.77 1.54
C ARG A 16 -16.82 10.34 0.18
N ASP A 17 -17.16 9.49 -0.74
CA ASP A 17 -17.61 9.83 -2.09
C ASP A 17 -16.55 10.53 -2.97
N VAL A 18 -15.28 10.49 -2.56
CA VAL A 18 -14.15 11.08 -3.31
C VAL A 18 -13.11 10.01 -3.62
N THR A 19 -12.76 9.86 -4.89
CA THR A 19 -11.62 9.05 -5.31
C THR A 19 -10.42 9.96 -5.54
N ILE A 20 -9.33 9.67 -4.83
CA ILE A 20 -8.06 10.39 -5.00
C ILE A 20 -7.26 9.68 -6.10
N GLN A 21 -6.96 10.39 -7.17
CA GLN A 21 -6.23 9.86 -8.31
C GLN A 21 -4.75 10.23 -8.21
N CYS A 22 -3.89 9.22 -8.32
CA CYS A 22 -2.45 9.38 -8.20
C CYS A 22 -1.70 8.68 -9.32
N ARG A 23 -0.43 9.07 -9.49
CA ARG A 23 0.54 8.40 -10.35
C ARG A 23 1.74 7.97 -9.52
N ILE A 24 2.22 6.76 -9.79
CA ILE A 24 3.51 6.28 -9.30
C ILE A 24 4.47 6.27 -10.47
N THR A 25 5.62 6.91 -10.29
CA THR A 25 6.72 6.87 -11.25
C THR A 25 7.87 6.08 -10.62
N ARG A 26 8.37 5.08 -11.34
CA ARG A 26 9.49 4.25 -10.90
C ARG A 26 10.76 4.74 -11.59
N ASP A 27 11.73 5.19 -10.80
CA ASP A 27 13.03 5.62 -11.30
C ASP A 27 14.05 4.50 -11.15
N ARG A 28 14.46 3.93 -12.29
CA ARG A 28 15.45 2.86 -12.39
C ARG A 28 16.74 3.30 -13.07
N ARG A 29 16.97 4.61 -13.20
CA ARG A 29 18.15 5.15 -13.89
C ARG A 29 19.40 4.96 -13.05
N GLY A 30 20.49 4.58 -13.70
CA GLY A 30 21.77 4.33 -13.08
C GLY A 30 21.87 2.95 -12.43
N LEU A 31 23.09 2.56 -12.06
CA LEU A 31 23.38 1.22 -11.55
C LEU A 31 22.66 0.94 -10.23
N GLU A 32 22.67 1.88 -9.30
CA GLU A 32 22.07 1.75 -7.98
C GLU A 32 20.55 1.68 -8.04
N LYS A 33 19.88 2.61 -8.74
CA LYS A 33 18.43 2.65 -8.91
C LYS A 33 17.91 1.53 -9.82
N GLY A 34 18.75 0.95 -10.65
CA GLY A 34 18.42 -0.24 -11.44
C GLY A 34 18.11 -1.45 -10.56
N ILE A 35 18.85 -1.60 -9.45
CA ILE A 35 18.69 -2.69 -8.47
C ILE A 35 17.67 -2.29 -7.38
N TYR A 36 17.72 -1.05 -6.92
CA TYR A 36 16.86 -0.49 -5.87
C TYR A 36 16.14 0.75 -6.39
N PRO A 37 15.06 0.58 -7.17
CA PRO A 37 14.33 1.71 -7.73
C PRO A 37 13.77 2.63 -6.65
N THR A 38 13.67 3.92 -6.97
CA THR A 38 12.91 4.87 -6.17
C THR A 38 11.54 5.06 -6.80
N TYR A 39 10.52 4.99 -5.97
CA TYR A 39 9.12 5.16 -6.38
C TYR A 39 8.63 6.52 -5.87
N TYR A 40 8.04 7.31 -6.76
CA TYR A 40 7.51 8.64 -6.45
C TYR A 40 6.00 8.63 -6.62
N LEU A 41 5.28 9.11 -5.62
CA LEU A 41 3.84 9.26 -5.66
C LEU A 41 3.46 10.72 -5.83
N HIS A 42 2.69 11.00 -6.88
CA HIS A 42 2.12 12.33 -7.14
C HIS A 42 0.60 12.19 -7.18
N MET A 43 -0.10 13.13 -6.54
CA MET A 43 -1.54 13.29 -6.70
C MET A 43 -1.82 14.08 -7.97
N GLU A 44 -2.80 13.63 -8.74
CA GLU A 44 -3.27 14.34 -9.92
C GLU A 44 -4.45 15.23 -9.55
N LYS A 45 -4.35 16.52 -9.88
CA LYS A 45 -5.43 17.48 -9.70
C LYS A 45 -6.30 17.55 -10.96
N GLU A 46 -7.53 18.06 -10.82
CA GLU A 46 -8.47 18.23 -11.93
C GLU A 46 -7.93 19.11 -13.06
N ASP A 47 -7.06 20.08 -12.74
CA ASP A 47 -6.40 20.95 -13.72
C ASP A 47 -5.22 20.29 -14.45
N GLY A 48 -4.97 19.00 -14.21
CA GLY A 48 -3.84 18.27 -14.77
C GLY A 48 -2.51 18.48 -14.07
N LYS A 49 -2.44 19.35 -13.07
CA LYS A 49 -1.24 19.55 -12.25
C LYS A 49 -1.03 18.37 -11.31
N ARG A 50 0.23 18.07 -11.05
CA ARG A 50 0.63 17.00 -10.12
C ARG A 50 1.27 17.58 -8.88
N VAL A 51 0.89 17.01 -7.72
CA VAL A 51 1.46 17.39 -6.43
C VAL A 51 2.22 16.19 -5.89
N PHE A 52 3.51 16.38 -5.62
CA PHE A 52 4.32 15.35 -4.97
C PHE A 52 3.80 15.10 -3.56
N LEU A 53 3.62 13.82 -3.20
CA LEU A 53 3.19 13.42 -1.88
C LEU A 53 4.29 12.70 -1.09
N MET A 54 4.86 11.65 -1.65
CA MET A 54 5.84 10.83 -0.95
C MET A 54 6.68 10.01 -1.92
N ALA A 55 7.81 9.53 -1.43
CA ALA A 55 8.67 8.59 -2.15
C ALA A 55 8.97 7.38 -1.28
N GLY A 56 9.26 6.27 -1.93
CA GLY A 56 9.61 5.03 -1.26
C GLY A 56 10.75 4.30 -1.96
N ARG A 57 11.56 3.58 -1.17
CA ARG A 57 12.65 2.77 -1.69
C ARG A 57 12.96 1.62 -0.74
N LYS A 58 13.27 0.45 -1.32
CA LYS A 58 13.71 -0.72 -0.58
C LYS A 58 15.10 -0.48 0.03
N ARG A 59 15.29 -0.88 1.27
CA ARG A 59 16.59 -0.84 1.95
C ARG A 59 17.51 -1.93 1.38
N LYS A 60 18.78 -1.58 1.18
CA LYS A 60 19.78 -2.46 0.57
C LYS A 60 20.25 -3.62 1.46
N LYS A 61 20.33 -3.40 2.75
CA LYS A 61 20.89 -4.37 3.72
C LYS A 61 19.80 -4.86 4.67
N SER A 62 18.96 -5.76 4.20
CA SER A 62 17.93 -6.34 5.05
C SER A 62 17.69 -7.80 4.66
N LYS A 63 17.54 -8.68 5.64
CA LYS A 63 17.18 -10.08 5.43
C LYS A 63 15.76 -10.24 4.89
N THR A 64 14.89 -9.30 5.24
CA THR A 64 13.52 -9.19 4.75
C THR A 64 13.39 -7.92 3.93
N SER A 65 12.38 -7.84 3.07
CA SER A 65 12.14 -6.62 2.31
C SER A 65 11.63 -5.52 3.23
N ASN A 66 12.32 -4.39 3.25
CA ASN A 66 11.95 -3.19 4.00
C ASN A 66 11.99 -1.99 3.06
N TYR A 67 10.86 -1.30 2.96
CA TYR A 67 10.74 -0.06 2.20
C TYR A 67 10.56 1.10 3.16
N LEU A 68 11.36 2.15 2.98
CA LEU A 68 11.19 3.40 3.72
C LEU A 68 10.38 4.37 2.87
N ILE A 69 9.47 5.08 3.51
CA ILE A 69 8.58 6.05 2.86
C ILE A 69 8.80 7.42 3.53
N SER A 70 9.03 8.42 2.70
CA SER A 70 9.37 9.78 3.13
C SER A 70 8.61 10.82 2.30
N THR A 71 8.34 11.97 2.89
CA THR A 71 7.82 13.15 2.18
C THR A 71 8.93 13.96 1.52
N ASP A 72 10.21 13.62 1.75
CA ASP A 72 11.37 14.22 1.08
C ASP A 72 11.90 13.24 0.02
N PRO A 73 11.80 13.55 -1.29
CA PRO A 73 12.24 12.67 -2.35
C PRO A 73 13.76 12.50 -2.42
N THR A 74 14.51 13.39 -1.77
CA THR A 74 15.98 13.36 -1.78
C THR A 74 16.58 12.62 -0.59
N ASN A 75 15.79 12.40 0.47
CA ASN A 75 16.26 11.74 1.69
C ASN A 75 15.29 10.65 2.14
N LEU A 76 15.62 9.41 1.81
CA LEU A 76 14.87 8.21 2.15
C LEU A 76 15.55 7.44 3.29
N SER A 77 15.96 8.15 4.35
CA SER A 77 16.56 7.56 5.54
C SER A 77 15.60 7.65 6.73
N ARG A 78 15.80 6.77 7.71
CA ARG A 78 14.98 6.76 8.95
C ARG A 78 15.28 7.94 9.87
N ASP A 79 16.42 8.59 9.68
CA ASP A 79 16.89 9.67 10.54
C ASP A 79 16.36 11.04 10.12
N THR A 80 15.59 11.09 9.04
CA THR A 80 14.97 12.33 8.58
C THR A 80 13.63 12.58 9.28
N SER A 81 13.33 13.84 9.54
CA SER A 81 12.00 14.27 10.03
C SER A 81 10.89 14.03 9.00
N SER A 82 11.26 13.80 7.75
CA SER A 82 10.34 13.51 6.65
C SER A 82 9.95 12.03 6.53
N TYR A 83 10.53 11.15 7.35
CA TYR A 83 10.16 9.75 7.42
C TYR A 83 8.73 9.62 7.97
N ILE A 84 7.85 9.01 7.19
CA ILE A 84 6.42 8.91 7.55
C ILE A 84 5.92 7.48 7.64
N GLY A 85 6.65 6.50 7.13
CA GLY A 85 6.17 5.12 7.17
C GLY A 85 7.16 4.10 6.64
N LYS A 86 6.79 2.85 6.84
CA LYS A 86 7.59 1.69 6.50
C LYS A 86 6.71 0.55 6.04
N LEU A 87 7.17 -0.16 5.02
CA LEU A 87 6.61 -1.43 4.58
C LEU A 87 7.64 -2.53 4.84
N ARG A 88 7.24 -3.57 5.57
CA ARG A 88 8.13 -4.70 5.90
C ARG A 88 7.49 -6.01 5.51
N SER A 89 8.26 -6.90 4.85
CA SER A 89 7.80 -8.25 4.53
C SER A 89 8.31 -9.28 5.55
N ASN A 90 7.66 -10.45 5.55
CA ASN A 90 8.23 -11.66 6.14
C ASN A 90 9.37 -12.18 5.24
N ALA A 91 10.10 -13.21 5.71
CA ALA A 91 11.23 -13.79 4.97
C ALA A 91 10.84 -14.36 3.61
N LEU A 92 9.62 -14.90 3.48
CA LEU A 92 9.12 -15.50 2.24
C LEU A 92 8.61 -14.46 1.23
N GLY A 93 8.42 -13.20 1.66
CA GLY A 93 7.84 -12.17 0.80
C GLY A 93 6.37 -12.36 0.47
N THR A 94 5.62 -13.07 1.31
CA THR A 94 4.19 -13.35 1.14
C THR A 94 3.30 -12.51 2.00
N LYS A 95 3.84 -11.95 3.08
CA LYS A 95 3.10 -11.10 4.03
C LYS A 95 3.87 -9.82 4.28
N PHE A 96 3.15 -8.71 4.25
CA PHE A 96 3.71 -7.36 4.45
C PHE A 96 2.91 -6.65 5.53
N THR A 97 3.60 -5.83 6.32
CA THR A 97 2.96 -4.93 7.27
C THR A 97 3.39 -3.49 7.00
N VAL A 98 2.44 -2.59 7.06
CA VAL A 98 2.62 -1.15 6.87
C VAL A 98 2.59 -0.48 8.24
N TYR A 99 3.64 0.27 8.55
CA TYR A 99 3.75 1.05 9.77
C TYR A 99 3.80 2.54 9.46
N ASP A 100 3.33 3.35 10.39
CA ASP A 100 3.59 4.80 10.36
C ASP A 100 5.03 5.12 10.82
N GLY A 101 5.36 6.39 11.00
CA GLY A 101 6.68 6.85 11.41
C GLY A 101 7.00 6.73 12.90
N GLY A 102 6.15 6.05 13.68
CA GLY A 102 6.36 5.88 15.12
C GLY A 102 7.51 4.93 15.47
N GLU A 103 7.84 4.85 16.76
CA GLU A 103 8.94 4.06 17.26
C GLU A 103 8.64 2.56 17.31
N ASN A 104 9.64 1.76 16.99
CA ASN A 104 9.54 0.30 17.11
C ASN A 104 9.64 -0.10 18.58
N PRO A 105 8.60 -0.74 19.18
CA PRO A 105 8.60 -1.11 20.60
C PRO A 105 9.66 -2.15 20.95
N GLU A 106 10.10 -2.99 20.01
CA GLU A 106 11.16 -3.98 20.23
C GLU A 106 12.54 -3.32 20.40
N LYS A 107 12.76 -2.19 19.73
CA LYS A 107 14.04 -1.45 19.78
C LYS A 107 14.10 -0.44 20.92
N LYS A 108 12.95 -0.02 21.44
CA LYS A 108 12.82 0.93 22.55
C LYS A 108 11.80 0.41 23.56
N PRO A 109 12.14 -0.62 24.37
CA PRO A 109 11.19 -1.29 25.25
C PRO A 109 10.66 -0.41 26.39
N PHE A 110 11.28 0.74 26.64
CA PHE A 110 10.88 1.68 27.68
C PHE A 110 9.99 2.83 27.18
N VAL A 111 9.69 2.88 25.89
CA VAL A 111 8.68 3.81 25.40
C VAL A 111 7.33 3.27 25.88
N LYS A 112 6.75 3.92 26.87
CA LYS A 112 5.40 3.62 27.36
C LYS A 112 4.45 3.60 26.17
N GLU A 113 3.33 2.89 26.27
CA GLU A 113 2.19 2.85 25.34
C GLU A 113 1.65 4.26 25.06
N SER A 114 2.54 5.17 24.73
CA SER A 114 2.24 6.54 24.39
C SER A 114 2.13 6.68 22.88
N GLU A 115 1.59 7.78 22.45
CA GLU A 115 1.41 8.18 21.06
C GLU A 115 2.65 8.05 20.16
N SER A 116 3.84 7.77 20.73
CA SER A 116 5.11 7.60 20.00
C SER A 116 5.35 6.21 19.44
N VAL A 117 4.62 5.18 19.91
CA VAL A 117 4.73 3.83 19.36
C VAL A 117 4.09 3.80 17.97
N ARG A 118 4.77 3.16 17.02
CA ARG A 118 4.26 3.04 15.65
C ARG A 118 2.90 2.36 15.59
N GLN A 119 2.05 2.85 14.69
CA GLN A 119 0.79 2.19 14.35
C GLN A 119 1.01 1.22 13.21
N GLU A 120 0.28 0.11 13.23
CA GLU A 120 0.09 -0.72 12.05
C GLU A 120 -1.10 -0.19 11.25
N LEU A 121 -0.86 0.13 9.98
CA LEU A 121 -1.86 0.75 9.11
C LEU A 121 -2.46 -0.22 8.11
N ALA A 122 -1.75 -1.29 7.78
CA ALA A 122 -2.25 -2.33 6.90
C ALA A 122 -1.39 -3.58 7.02
N ALA A 123 -1.96 -4.72 6.66
CA ALA A 123 -1.22 -5.94 6.37
C ALA A 123 -1.69 -6.47 5.01
N ILE A 124 -0.76 -6.95 4.20
CA ILE A 124 -1.04 -7.48 2.87
C ILE A 124 -0.56 -8.93 2.84
N CYS A 125 -1.46 -9.85 2.48
CA CYS A 125 -1.17 -11.26 2.32
C CYS A 125 -1.33 -11.65 0.86
N TYR A 126 -0.30 -12.27 0.28
CA TYR A 126 -0.35 -12.84 -1.04
C TYR A 126 -0.36 -14.36 -0.94
N GLU A 127 -1.26 -15.02 -1.67
CA GLU A 127 -1.21 -16.47 -1.77
C GLU A 127 -0.05 -16.88 -2.68
N LYS A 128 0.59 -18.01 -2.31
CA LYS A 128 1.61 -18.61 -3.17
C LYS A 128 0.98 -19.03 -4.49
N ASN A 129 1.64 -18.68 -5.60
CA ASN A 129 1.23 -19.15 -6.91
C ASN A 129 1.56 -20.65 -7.01
N VAL A 130 0.56 -21.51 -6.81
CA VAL A 130 0.73 -22.96 -6.91
C VAL A 130 0.57 -23.37 -8.37
N LEU A 131 1.66 -23.88 -8.97
CA LEU A 131 1.66 -24.61 -10.23
C LEU A 131 0.96 -23.93 -11.43
N GLY A 132 1.60 -22.90 -12.00
CA GLY A 132 1.27 -22.45 -13.35
C GLY A 132 -0.08 -21.73 -13.50
N PHE A 133 -0.67 -21.25 -12.40
CA PHE A 133 -1.86 -20.42 -12.47
C PHE A 133 -1.53 -19.10 -13.15
N LYS A 134 -2.09 -18.87 -14.33
CA LYS A 134 -1.95 -17.64 -15.10
C LYS A 134 -3.08 -16.68 -14.67
N GLY A 135 -2.80 -15.78 -13.76
CA GLY A 135 -3.77 -14.79 -13.34
C GLY A 135 -3.21 -13.88 -12.25
N PRO A 136 -3.96 -12.84 -11.85
CA PRO A 136 -3.54 -12.00 -10.73
C PRO A 136 -3.45 -12.86 -9.47
N ARG A 137 -2.42 -12.59 -8.66
CA ARG A 137 -2.28 -13.26 -7.37
C ARG A 137 -3.44 -12.89 -6.47
N LYS A 138 -3.91 -13.85 -5.70
CA LYS A 138 -4.90 -13.59 -4.67
C LYS A 138 -4.26 -12.78 -3.55
N MET A 139 -4.84 -11.62 -3.28
CA MET A 139 -4.42 -10.68 -2.25
C MET A 139 -5.49 -10.57 -1.18
N THR A 140 -5.06 -10.50 0.06
CA THR A 140 -5.89 -10.09 1.18
C THR A 140 -5.25 -8.88 1.84
N VAL A 141 -6.02 -7.82 2.02
CA VAL A 141 -5.55 -6.58 2.65
C VAL A 141 -6.35 -6.39 3.93
N ILE A 142 -5.65 -6.32 5.05
CA ILE A 142 -6.23 -6.16 6.38
C ILE A 142 -5.89 -4.75 6.85
N ILE A 143 -6.91 -3.97 7.18
CA ILE A 143 -6.74 -2.61 7.67
C ILE A 143 -7.46 -2.43 9.00
N PRO A 144 -7.06 -1.44 9.81
CA PRO A 144 -7.84 -1.06 10.99
C PRO A 144 -9.24 -0.61 10.59
N GLY A 145 -10.22 -0.93 11.41
CA GLY A 145 -11.59 -0.45 11.23
C GLY A 145 -11.70 1.06 11.39
N MET A 146 -12.86 1.59 11.05
CA MET A 146 -13.16 3.01 11.15
C MET A 146 -14.16 3.27 12.28
N LEU A 147 -13.91 4.32 13.05
CA LEU A 147 -14.86 4.82 14.06
C LEU A 147 -16.00 5.59 13.38
N GLN A 148 -17.04 5.90 14.13
CA GLN A 148 -18.21 6.63 13.60
C GLN A 148 -17.89 8.02 13.05
N ASN A 149 -16.83 8.64 13.56
CA ASN A 149 -16.35 9.95 13.10
C ASN A 149 -15.42 9.88 11.89
N ASP A 150 -15.35 8.74 11.21
CA ASP A 150 -14.45 8.46 10.09
C ASP A 150 -12.94 8.51 10.44
N GLU A 151 -12.62 8.36 11.72
CA GLU A 151 -11.24 8.20 12.18
C GLU A 151 -10.88 6.70 12.23
N ARG A 152 -9.63 6.42 11.97
CA ARG A 152 -9.07 5.05 11.99
C ARG A 152 -8.89 4.57 13.43
N VAL A 153 -9.28 3.31 13.70
CA VAL A 153 -8.90 2.64 14.94
C VAL A 153 -7.37 2.58 15.03
N SER A 154 -6.83 2.93 16.19
CA SER A 154 -5.37 2.90 16.41
C SER A 154 -4.93 1.49 16.79
N ILE A 155 -4.08 0.89 15.98
CA ILE A 155 -3.50 -0.42 16.23
C ILE A 155 -2.01 -0.26 16.54
N ARG A 156 -1.66 -0.38 17.82
CA ARG A 156 -0.28 -0.26 18.34
C ARG A 156 0.06 -1.53 19.10
N SER A 157 0.68 -2.49 18.41
CA SER A 157 0.93 -3.80 18.99
C SER A 157 2.28 -3.86 19.72
N GLY A 158 2.24 -4.32 20.96
CA GLY A 158 3.44 -4.64 21.74
C GLY A 158 3.92 -6.08 21.56
N ASN A 159 3.08 -6.98 21.02
CA ASN A 159 3.41 -8.38 20.78
C ASN A 159 2.76 -8.90 19.51
N GLN A 160 3.20 -10.08 19.03
CA GLN A 160 2.75 -10.67 17.79
C GLN A 160 1.24 -10.98 17.74
N SER A 161 0.62 -11.29 18.88
CA SER A 161 -0.80 -11.67 18.91
C SER A 161 -1.74 -10.49 18.69
N GLU A 162 -1.27 -9.28 18.94
CA GLU A 162 -2.03 -8.03 18.83
C GLU A 162 -1.82 -7.33 17.49
N THR A 163 -0.95 -7.86 16.62
CA THR A 163 -0.73 -7.34 15.28
C THR A 163 -1.95 -7.57 14.40
N LEU A 164 -2.04 -6.82 13.30
CA LEU A 164 -3.09 -7.04 12.29
C LEU A 164 -3.09 -8.48 11.79
N LEU A 165 -1.91 -9.02 11.48
CA LEU A 165 -1.77 -10.41 11.03
C LEU A 165 -2.14 -11.40 12.13
N GLY A 166 -1.74 -11.14 13.37
CA GLY A 166 -2.05 -12.00 14.52
C GLY A 166 -3.54 -12.04 14.82
N CYS A 167 -4.20 -10.89 14.85
CA CYS A 167 -5.64 -10.80 15.06
C CYS A 167 -6.42 -11.48 13.94
N HIS A 168 -6.01 -11.27 12.70
CA HIS A 168 -6.64 -11.91 11.54
C HIS A 168 -6.51 -13.45 11.61
N ALA A 169 -5.34 -13.95 11.95
CA ALA A 169 -5.09 -15.39 12.08
C ALA A 169 -5.94 -16.07 13.16
N LYS A 170 -6.30 -15.33 14.20
CA LYS A 170 -7.13 -15.82 15.33
C LYS A 170 -8.64 -15.60 15.11
N GLY A 171 -9.04 -14.97 14.02
CA GLY A 171 -10.42 -14.60 13.77
C GLY A 171 -10.92 -13.45 14.65
N GLN A 172 -10.05 -12.71 15.31
CA GLN A 172 -10.37 -11.53 16.12
C GLN A 172 -10.48 -10.29 15.22
N THR A 173 -11.58 -10.16 14.50
CA THR A 173 -11.77 -9.17 13.43
C THR A 173 -12.64 -7.98 13.81
N ASP A 174 -13.01 -7.81 15.08
CA ASP A 174 -13.95 -6.78 15.54
C ASP A 174 -13.46 -5.35 15.22
N GLN A 175 -12.15 -5.13 15.23
CA GLN A 175 -11.55 -3.82 14.95
C GLN A 175 -10.83 -3.78 13.60
N LEU A 176 -11.08 -4.75 12.74
CA LEU A 176 -10.41 -4.91 11.46
C LEU A 176 -11.41 -4.91 10.31
N VAL A 177 -10.93 -4.50 9.15
CA VAL A 177 -11.63 -4.66 7.87
C VAL A 177 -10.75 -5.50 6.96
N THR A 178 -11.30 -6.56 6.40
CA THR A 178 -10.60 -7.45 5.48
C THR A 178 -11.07 -7.18 4.06
N LEU A 179 -10.15 -6.75 3.22
CA LEU A 179 -10.37 -6.45 1.82
C LEU A 179 -9.69 -7.52 0.96
N VAL A 180 -10.16 -7.67 -0.26
CA VAL A 180 -9.63 -8.66 -1.22
C VAL A 180 -9.47 -8.01 -2.59
N ASN A 181 -8.66 -8.61 -3.45
CA ASN A 181 -8.62 -8.16 -4.82
C ASN A 181 -9.83 -8.70 -5.60
N LYS A 182 -10.39 -7.83 -6.44
CA LYS A 182 -11.52 -8.17 -7.30
C LYS A 182 -11.04 -9.09 -8.42
N PHE A 183 -11.75 -10.21 -8.63
CA PHE A 183 -11.46 -11.10 -9.75
C PHE A 183 -12.08 -10.57 -11.05
N PRO A 184 -11.39 -10.77 -12.19
CA PRO A 184 -11.95 -10.40 -13.49
C PRO A 184 -13.26 -11.12 -13.76
N SER A 185 -14.18 -10.44 -14.45
CA SER A 185 -15.43 -10.99 -14.95
C SER A 185 -15.27 -11.44 -16.40
N TRP A 186 -15.95 -12.54 -16.75
CA TRP A 186 -15.97 -13.02 -18.14
C TRP A 186 -16.73 -12.05 -19.03
N ASN A 187 -16.13 -11.68 -20.15
CA ASN A 187 -16.74 -10.84 -21.17
C ASN A 187 -17.02 -11.68 -22.43
N GLU A 188 -18.30 -11.88 -22.75
CA GLU A 188 -18.73 -12.66 -23.91
C GLU A 188 -18.30 -12.04 -25.24
N GLN A 189 -18.24 -10.72 -25.33
CA GLN A 189 -17.90 -10.02 -26.56
C GLN A 189 -16.41 -10.18 -26.92
N THR A 190 -15.54 -10.11 -25.92
CA THR A 190 -14.09 -10.22 -26.09
C THR A 190 -13.57 -11.65 -25.88
N GLN A 191 -14.43 -12.57 -25.40
CA GLN A 191 -14.05 -13.95 -25.03
C GLN A 191 -12.84 -13.98 -24.08
N SER A 192 -12.85 -13.09 -23.09
CA SER A 192 -11.76 -12.94 -22.11
C SER A 192 -12.26 -12.48 -20.75
N TYR A 193 -11.44 -12.71 -19.76
CA TYR A 193 -11.66 -12.13 -18.41
C TYR A 193 -11.16 -10.71 -18.38
N VAL A 194 -11.99 -9.79 -17.89
CA VAL A 194 -11.69 -8.35 -17.89
C VAL A 194 -12.02 -7.71 -16.54
N LEU A 195 -11.23 -6.68 -16.20
CA LEU A 195 -11.51 -5.71 -15.17
C LEU A 195 -11.66 -4.33 -15.81
N ASN A 196 -12.66 -3.59 -15.37
CA ASN A 196 -12.85 -2.22 -15.86
C ASN A 196 -12.12 -1.22 -14.97
N PHE A 197 -11.03 -0.66 -15.47
CA PHE A 197 -10.25 0.37 -14.77
C PHE A 197 -10.67 1.81 -15.14
N ASN A 198 -11.78 1.98 -15.85
CA ASN A 198 -12.32 3.28 -16.26
C ASN A 198 -11.29 4.17 -17.00
N GLY A 199 -10.49 3.55 -17.86
CA GLY A 199 -9.48 4.26 -18.66
C GLY A 199 -8.21 4.67 -17.89
N ARG A 200 -8.13 4.38 -16.60
CA ARG A 200 -6.98 4.75 -15.78
C ARG A 200 -5.76 3.85 -15.97
N VAL A 201 -5.96 2.65 -16.46
CA VAL A 201 -4.93 1.66 -16.73
C VAL A 201 -4.93 1.35 -18.21
N THR A 202 -3.79 1.49 -18.88
CA THR A 202 -3.70 1.43 -20.35
C THR A 202 -2.87 0.27 -20.88
N GLN A 203 -2.14 -0.43 -20.02
CA GLN A 203 -1.33 -1.58 -20.40
C GLN A 203 -1.69 -2.82 -19.58
N ALA A 204 -1.77 -3.96 -20.24
CA ALA A 204 -1.97 -5.23 -19.56
C ALA A 204 -0.75 -5.56 -18.70
N SER A 205 -0.99 -6.04 -17.49
CA SER A 205 0.05 -6.49 -16.57
C SER A 205 -0.58 -7.38 -15.50
N VAL A 206 0.12 -8.41 -15.10
CA VAL A 206 -0.27 -9.25 -13.96
C VAL A 206 -0.23 -8.49 -12.64
N LYS A 207 0.40 -7.31 -12.62
CA LYS A 207 0.45 -6.43 -11.45
C LYS A 207 -0.79 -5.55 -11.31
N ASN A 208 -1.64 -5.45 -12.33
CA ASN A 208 -2.86 -4.64 -12.27
C ASN A 208 -3.86 -5.28 -11.32
N PHE A 209 -4.41 -4.51 -10.39
CA PHE A 209 -5.40 -5.02 -9.45
C PHE A 209 -6.40 -3.95 -9.01
N GLN A 210 -7.52 -4.42 -8.50
CA GLN A 210 -8.50 -3.61 -7.78
C GLN A 210 -8.78 -4.26 -6.43
N ILE A 211 -8.89 -3.45 -5.39
CA ILE A 211 -9.20 -3.89 -4.03
C ILE A 211 -10.63 -3.50 -3.70
N ILE A 212 -11.37 -4.47 -3.18
CA ILE A 212 -12.79 -4.33 -2.82
C ILE A 212 -13.05 -4.93 -1.43
N HIS A 213 -14.19 -4.55 -0.84
CA HIS A 213 -14.75 -5.32 0.27
C HIS A 213 -15.59 -6.47 -0.31
N PRO A 214 -15.51 -7.69 0.24
CA PRO A 214 -16.26 -8.84 -0.28
C PRO A 214 -17.78 -8.63 -0.37
N ASP A 215 -18.34 -7.79 0.50
CA ASP A 215 -19.78 -7.51 0.54
C ASP A 215 -20.21 -6.43 -0.45
N ASN A 216 -19.29 -5.74 -1.11
CA ASN A 216 -19.59 -4.69 -2.07
C ASN A 216 -18.55 -4.64 -3.19
N GLU A 217 -18.70 -5.52 -4.17
CA GLU A 217 -17.76 -5.65 -5.29
C GLU A 217 -17.77 -4.46 -6.25
N ASP A 218 -18.82 -3.63 -6.22
CA ASP A 218 -18.95 -2.47 -7.10
C ASP A 218 -18.24 -1.23 -6.56
N TYR A 219 -17.91 -1.22 -5.27
CA TYR A 219 -17.15 -0.14 -4.66
C TYR A 219 -15.66 -0.47 -4.70
N ILE A 220 -14.92 0.21 -5.56
CA ILE A 220 -13.47 0.02 -5.69
C ILE A 220 -12.77 0.88 -4.65
N VAL A 221 -12.23 0.24 -3.62
CA VAL A 221 -11.49 0.93 -2.55
C VAL A 221 -10.14 1.44 -3.04
N MET A 222 -9.49 0.67 -3.91
CA MET A 222 -8.21 1.02 -4.51
C MET A 222 -8.08 0.34 -5.87
N GLN A 223 -7.48 1.03 -6.83
CA GLN A 223 -7.05 0.39 -8.08
C GLN A 223 -5.62 0.80 -8.43
N PHE A 224 -4.92 -0.12 -9.03
CA PHE A 224 -3.52 0.02 -9.39
C PHE A 224 -3.28 -0.64 -10.74
N GLY A 225 -2.54 0.02 -11.61
CA GLY A 225 -2.16 -0.62 -12.86
C GLY A 225 -1.23 0.20 -13.73
N ARG A 226 -0.70 -0.48 -14.73
CA ARG A 226 0.34 0.05 -15.61
C ARG A 226 -0.23 1.02 -16.64
N VAL A 227 0.44 2.17 -16.77
CA VAL A 227 0.17 3.17 -17.81
C VAL A 227 1.30 3.17 -18.85
N ALA A 228 2.52 3.01 -18.40
CA ALA A 228 3.73 2.93 -19.22
C ALA A 228 4.74 2.02 -18.49
N GLN A 229 5.92 1.82 -19.07
CA GLN A 229 6.92 0.91 -18.49
C GLN A 229 7.26 1.23 -17.03
N ASP A 230 7.39 2.50 -16.68
CA ASP A 230 7.76 2.95 -15.33
C ASP A 230 6.74 3.93 -14.75
N VAL A 231 5.50 3.89 -15.24
CA VAL A 231 4.41 4.76 -14.79
C VAL A 231 3.16 3.93 -14.51
N PHE A 232 2.56 4.18 -13.35
CA PHE A 232 1.40 3.44 -12.86
C PHE A 232 0.34 4.41 -12.34
N SER A 233 -0.93 4.08 -12.56
CA SER A 233 -2.03 4.73 -11.85
C SER A 233 -2.21 4.08 -10.49
N MET A 234 -2.49 4.88 -9.48
CA MET A 234 -2.87 4.43 -8.16
C MET A 234 -3.97 5.33 -7.63
N ASP A 235 -5.18 4.79 -7.58
CA ASP A 235 -6.36 5.53 -7.13
C ASP A 235 -6.90 4.88 -5.86
N TYR A 236 -7.33 5.69 -4.90
CA TYR A 236 -7.87 5.17 -3.66
C TYR A 236 -9.05 5.99 -3.16
N SER A 237 -9.89 5.34 -2.37
CA SER A 237 -11.10 5.90 -1.80
C SER A 237 -11.20 5.54 -0.32
N PHE A 238 -12.14 6.17 0.39
CA PHE A 238 -12.44 5.82 1.77
C PHE A 238 -12.58 4.29 1.91
N PRO A 239 -12.01 3.63 2.93
CA PRO A 239 -11.39 4.18 4.13
C PRO A 239 -9.85 4.33 4.06
N LEU A 240 -9.24 4.14 2.89
CA LEU A 240 -7.79 4.22 2.77
C LEU A 240 -7.27 5.66 2.81
N CYS A 241 -6.05 5.81 3.32
CA CYS A 241 -5.24 7.01 3.17
C CYS A 241 -4.15 6.80 2.10
N ALA A 242 -3.48 7.88 1.72
CA ALA A 242 -2.43 7.83 0.71
C ALA A 242 -1.28 6.88 1.11
N LEU A 243 -0.85 6.90 2.36
CA LEU A 243 0.24 6.04 2.84
C LEU A 243 -0.14 4.56 2.76
N GLN A 244 -1.35 4.19 3.17
CA GLN A 244 -1.83 2.80 3.04
C GLN A 244 -1.84 2.37 1.58
N ALA A 245 -2.43 3.16 0.70
CA ALA A 245 -2.54 2.82 -0.71
C ALA A 245 -1.18 2.73 -1.40
N PHE A 246 -0.28 3.66 -1.12
CA PHE A 246 1.07 3.64 -1.68
C PHE A 246 1.87 2.42 -1.22
N ALA A 247 1.80 2.07 0.06
CA ALA A 247 2.48 0.90 0.60
C ALA A 247 1.91 -0.41 0.03
N ILE A 248 0.60 -0.50 -0.16
CA ILE A 248 -0.02 -1.65 -0.83
C ILE A 248 0.53 -1.78 -2.26
N ALA A 249 0.61 -0.68 -3.00
CA ALA A 249 1.19 -0.66 -4.34
C ALA A 249 2.67 -1.07 -4.32
N LEU A 250 3.47 -0.56 -3.37
CA LEU A 250 4.88 -0.93 -3.23
C LEU A 250 5.07 -2.43 -3.00
N SER A 251 4.18 -3.06 -2.22
CA SER A 251 4.26 -4.51 -1.98
C SER A 251 4.17 -5.32 -3.27
N SER A 252 3.43 -4.82 -4.27
CA SER A 252 3.26 -5.49 -5.56
C SER A 252 4.53 -5.44 -6.42
N PHE A 253 5.45 -4.52 -6.14
CA PHE A 253 6.73 -4.42 -6.84
C PHE A 253 7.83 -5.29 -6.24
N ASP A 254 7.58 -5.94 -5.09
CA ASP A 254 8.62 -6.72 -4.42
C ASP A 254 9.06 -7.90 -5.29
N GLY A 255 10.38 -8.01 -5.51
CA GLY A 255 10.96 -8.97 -6.43
C GLY A 255 10.75 -10.44 -6.08
N LYS A 256 10.42 -10.75 -4.82
CA LYS A 256 10.10 -12.12 -4.41
C LYS A 256 8.72 -12.56 -4.88
N LEU A 257 7.88 -11.60 -5.25
CA LEU A 257 6.56 -11.84 -5.82
C LEU A 257 6.57 -11.71 -7.34
N ALA A 258 7.70 -11.38 -7.96
CA ALA A 258 7.79 -11.03 -9.36
C ALA A 258 7.27 -12.15 -10.26
N CYS A 259 6.10 -11.90 -10.80
CA CYS A 259 5.63 -12.47 -12.05
C CYS A 259 5.54 -11.31 -13.03
N GLU A 260 6.55 -11.10 -13.83
CA GLU A 260 6.43 -10.25 -15.01
C GLU A 260 6.08 -11.10 -16.22
#